data_cabf297fda9269319f4171e6e3eb5779
#
_entry.id   cabf297fda9269319f4171e6e3eb5779
#
_cell.length_a   1.000
_cell.length_b   1.000
_cell.length_c   1.000
_cell.angle_alpha   90.00
_cell.angle_beta   90.00
_cell.angle_gamma   90.00
#
_symmetry.space_group_name_H-M   'P 1'
#
loop_
_entity.id
_entity.type
_entity.pdbx_description
1 polymer ?
#
loop_
_entity_poly.entity_id
_entity_poly.type
_entity_poly.pdbx_seq_one_letter_code
_entity_poly.pdbx_strand_id
1 'polypeptide(L)'
;FKMNPPLRAAADRDALLEGLFDGTIDMIATDHAPHSTEEKALPFPRAPNGILGLESAFSVCNRVLVESGPVSFQRMIDALTAAPARILGIPLPDSEILVETEGCFTIPPPVCSMASNCPWTGFQGWGYVIG
;
A
#
# COMPACT_ATOMS: atom_id res chain seq x y z
N PHE A 1 -4.65 15.59 1.11
CA PHE A 1 -5.35 14.30 1.34
C PHE A 1 -5.85 14.22 2.78
N LYS A 2 -7.07 13.73 2.97
CA LYS A 2 -7.67 13.52 4.29
C LYS A 2 -7.77 12.02 4.54
N MET A 3 -7.24 11.56 5.68
CA MET A 3 -7.18 10.14 6.05
C MET A 3 -7.70 9.92 7.46
N ASN A 4 -8.21 8.72 7.70
CA ASN A 4 -8.56 8.22 9.02
C ASN A 4 -8.16 6.72 9.09
N PRO A 5 -7.22 6.33 9.96
CA PRO A 5 -6.49 7.19 10.89
C PRO A 5 -5.60 8.24 10.17
N PRO A 6 -5.34 9.39 10.80
CA PRO A 6 -4.49 10.41 10.22
C PRO A 6 -3.02 10.00 10.22
N LEU A 7 -2.22 10.64 9.37
CA LEU A 7 -0.77 10.46 9.41
C LEU A 7 -0.23 10.88 10.79
N ARG A 8 0.72 10.10 11.29
CA ARG A 8 1.29 10.24 12.62
C ARG A 8 2.73 10.77 12.56
N ALA A 9 3.38 10.89 13.72
CA ALA A 9 4.76 11.31 13.82
C ALA A 9 5.74 10.26 13.29
N ALA A 10 6.99 10.67 13.04
CA ALA A 10 8.03 9.77 12.56
C ALA A 10 8.25 8.56 13.50
N ALA A 11 8.19 8.78 14.82
CA ALA A 11 8.34 7.72 15.81
C ALA A 11 7.24 6.65 15.70
N ASP A 12 5.98 7.05 15.39
CA ASP A 12 4.89 6.09 15.18
C ASP A 12 5.13 5.27 13.91
N ARG A 13 5.61 5.91 12.83
CA ARG A 13 6.00 5.23 11.59
C ARG A 13 7.11 4.21 11.85
N ASP A 14 8.14 4.60 12.57
CA ASP A 14 9.30 3.75 12.86
C ASP A 14 8.88 2.53 13.72
N ALA A 15 7.98 2.72 14.68
CA ALA A 15 7.39 1.62 15.45
C ALA A 15 6.55 0.65 14.57
N LEU A 16 5.84 1.16 13.56
CA LEU A 16 5.12 0.30 12.61
C LEU A 16 6.09 -0.52 11.74
N LEU A 17 7.20 0.08 11.30
CA LEU A 17 8.24 -0.63 10.56
C LEU A 17 8.88 -1.73 11.41
N GLU A 18 9.18 -1.44 12.68
CA GLU A 18 9.71 -2.42 13.62
C GLU A 18 8.71 -3.56 13.85
N GLY A 19 7.42 -3.24 14.05
CA GLY A 19 6.38 -4.25 14.23
C GLY A 19 6.15 -5.15 13.02
N LEU A 20 6.33 -4.64 11.80
CA LEU A 20 6.34 -5.46 10.59
C LEU A 20 7.61 -6.32 10.50
N PHE A 21 8.75 -5.79 10.91
CA PHE A 21 10.04 -6.50 10.89
C PHE A 21 10.06 -7.66 11.88
N ASP A 22 9.64 -7.43 13.11
CA ASP A 22 9.67 -8.44 14.19
C ASP A 22 8.46 -9.39 14.20
N GLY A 23 7.43 -9.11 13.40
CA GLY A 23 6.21 -9.91 13.28
C GLY A 23 5.12 -9.58 14.28
N THR A 24 5.24 -8.53 15.07
CA THR A 24 4.17 -8.01 15.94
C THR A 24 2.96 -7.56 15.14
N ILE A 25 3.19 -7.01 13.93
CA ILE A 25 2.14 -6.69 12.95
C ILE A 25 2.09 -7.82 11.94
N ASP A 26 0.95 -8.45 11.79
CA ASP A 26 0.78 -9.63 10.94
C ASP A 26 0.69 -9.30 9.46
N MET A 27 -0.10 -8.28 9.09
CA MET A 27 -0.46 -8.03 7.69
C MET A 27 -0.48 -6.55 7.32
N ILE A 28 -0.47 -6.28 6.02
CA ILE A 28 -0.65 -4.96 5.42
C ILE A 28 -2.00 -4.94 4.72
N ALA A 29 -2.81 -3.91 5.01
CA ALA A 29 -4.06 -3.63 4.32
C ALA A 29 -3.98 -2.24 3.67
N THR A 30 -4.44 -2.12 2.44
CA THR A 30 -4.33 -0.87 1.66
C THR A 30 -5.35 0.18 2.07
N ASP A 31 -6.45 -0.23 2.68
CA ASP A 31 -7.62 0.65 2.93
C ASP A 31 -8.02 1.45 1.69
N HIS A 32 -8.04 0.76 0.53
CA HIS A 32 -8.32 1.36 -0.77
C HIS A 32 -9.69 2.03 -0.81
N ALA A 33 -9.73 3.35 -0.86
CA ALA A 33 -10.94 4.16 -0.76
C ALA A 33 -11.03 5.15 -1.94
N PRO A 34 -11.62 4.73 -3.07
CA PRO A 34 -11.84 5.60 -4.23
C PRO A 34 -12.93 6.64 -3.93
N HIS A 35 -12.62 7.89 -4.23
CA HIS A 35 -13.54 9.03 -4.12
C HIS A 35 -13.43 9.91 -5.35
N SER A 36 -14.53 10.56 -5.72
CA SER A 36 -14.55 11.48 -6.84
C SER A 36 -13.73 12.76 -6.55
N THR A 37 -13.34 13.44 -7.61
CA THR A 37 -12.63 14.72 -7.50
C THR A 37 -13.49 15.76 -6.78
N GLU A 38 -14.80 15.78 -7.06
CA GLU A 38 -15.77 16.69 -6.45
C GLU A 38 -15.90 16.45 -4.94
N GLU A 39 -15.99 15.19 -4.51
CA GLU A 39 -16.01 14.82 -3.09
C GLU A 39 -14.74 15.24 -2.37
N LYS A 40 -13.58 14.98 -2.97
CA LYS A 40 -12.29 15.36 -2.39
C LYS A 40 -12.02 16.87 -2.41
N ALA A 41 -12.70 17.63 -3.28
CA ALA A 41 -12.63 19.10 -3.33
C ALA A 41 -13.51 19.80 -2.30
N LEU A 42 -14.37 19.09 -1.58
CA LEU A 42 -15.15 19.66 -0.49
C LEU A 42 -14.27 20.26 0.61
N PRO A 43 -14.76 21.24 1.38
CA PRO A 43 -14.06 21.74 2.56
C PRO A 43 -13.65 20.58 3.48
N PHE A 44 -12.47 20.67 4.09
CA PHE A 44 -11.83 19.59 4.86
C PHE A 44 -12.79 18.86 5.83
N PRO A 45 -13.66 19.53 6.61
CA PRO A 45 -14.58 18.81 7.51
C PRO A 45 -15.58 17.91 6.79
N ARG A 46 -15.96 18.24 5.55
CA ARG A 46 -16.96 17.52 4.75
C ARG A 46 -16.36 16.57 3.73
N ALA A 47 -15.10 16.76 3.36
CA ALA A 47 -14.43 15.84 2.44
C ALA A 47 -14.33 14.44 3.05
N PRO A 48 -14.57 13.36 2.29
CA PRO A 48 -14.43 11.99 2.79
C PRO A 48 -12.96 11.66 3.11
N ASN A 49 -12.77 10.76 4.08
CA ASN A 49 -11.46 10.17 4.36
C ASN A 49 -11.11 9.13 3.30
N GLY A 50 -9.82 8.91 3.09
CA GLY A 50 -9.32 7.82 2.27
C GLY A 50 -8.55 8.25 1.04
N ILE A 51 -7.75 7.32 0.56
CA ILE A 51 -6.89 7.43 -0.62
C ILE A 51 -6.95 6.14 -1.42
N LEU A 52 -6.54 6.20 -2.67
CA LEU A 52 -6.26 5.00 -3.47
C LEU A 52 -4.93 4.39 -3.02
N GLY A 53 -4.88 3.06 -2.94
CA GLY A 53 -3.67 2.34 -2.52
C GLY A 53 -3.46 1.02 -3.24
N LEU A 54 -4.51 0.40 -3.82
CA LEU A 54 -4.44 -0.99 -4.29
C LEU A 54 -3.45 -1.16 -5.46
N GLU A 55 -3.56 -0.36 -6.50
CA GLU A 55 -2.72 -0.48 -7.70
C GLU A 55 -1.23 -0.15 -7.45
N SER A 56 -0.94 0.62 -6.41
CA SER A 56 0.42 1.04 -6.04
C SER A 56 1.01 0.26 -4.85
N ALA A 57 0.21 -0.60 -4.21
CA ALA A 57 0.58 -1.26 -2.95
C ALA A 57 1.93 -1.97 -3.02
N PHE A 58 2.13 -2.84 -4.02
CA PHE A 58 3.37 -3.59 -4.16
C PHE A 58 4.58 -2.66 -4.27
N SER A 59 4.55 -1.73 -5.21
CA SER A 59 5.70 -0.88 -5.52
C SER A 59 6.05 0.11 -4.40
N VAL A 60 5.03 0.63 -3.70
CA VAL A 60 5.23 1.51 -2.55
C VAL A 60 5.78 0.71 -1.37
N CYS A 61 5.20 -0.45 -1.07
CA CYS A 61 5.68 -1.31 0.01
C CYS A 61 7.11 -1.80 -0.26
N ASN A 62 7.40 -2.25 -1.49
CA ASN A 62 8.74 -2.69 -1.84
C ASN A 62 9.77 -1.56 -1.69
N ARG A 63 9.43 -0.35 -2.13
CA ARG A 63 10.30 0.83 -1.97
C ARG A 63 10.56 1.18 -0.51
N VAL A 64 9.50 1.23 0.31
CA VAL A 64 9.58 1.76 1.67
C VAL A 64 10.04 0.69 2.67
N LEU A 65 9.59 -0.55 2.53
CA LEU A 65 9.81 -1.61 3.50
C LEU A 65 11.07 -2.41 3.21
N VAL A 66 11.34 -2.69 1.93
CA VAL A 66 12.41 -3.60 1.51
C VAL A 66 13.63 -2.82 1.04
N GLU A 67 13.50 -2.03 0.00
CA GLU A 67 14.66 -1.33 -0.61
C GLU A 67 15.25 -0.29 0.34
N SER A 68 14.41 0.50 1.02
CA SER A 68 14.84 1.56 1.94
C SER A 68 14.62 1.25 3.41
N GLY A 69 14.00 0.10 3.73
CA GLY A 69 13.61 -0.27 5.09
C GLY A 69 14.24 -1.58 5.58
N PRO A 70 13.86 -2.02 6.78
CA PRO A 70 14.43 -3.22 7.41
C PRO A 70 13.70 -4.52 7.06
N VAL A 71 12.57 -4.48 6.34
CA VAL A 71 11.70 -5.64 6.13
C VAL A 71 12.20 -6.46 4.94
N SER A 72 12.29 -7.77 5.09
CA SER A 72 12.67 -8.64 3.96
C SER A 72 11.56 -8.70 2.90
N PHE A 73 11.94 -8.93 1.64
CA PHE A 73 10.98 -9.10 0.54
C PHE A 73 9.95 -10.19 0.85
N GLN A 74 10.42 -11.36 1.35
CA GLN A 74 9.52 -12.46 1.71
C GLN A 74 8.52 -12.07 2.80
N ARG A 75 8.95 -11.30 3.81
CA ARG A 75 8.06 -10.82 4.88
C ARG A 75 7.01 -9.85 4.35
N MET A 76 7.40 -8.95 3.45
CA MET A 76 6.47 -8.05 2.78
C MET A 76 5.41 -8.80 1.97
N ILE A 77 5.83 -9.79 1.17
CA ILE A 77 4.92 -10.63 0.38
C ILE A 77 3.98 -11.42 1.29
N ASP A 78 4.49 -12.05 2.35
CA ASP A 78 3.65 -12.76 3.33
C ASP A 78 2.61 -11.82 3.95
N ALA A 79 3.00 -10.61 4.35
CA ALA A 79 2.10 -9.63 4.94
C ALA A 79 1.01 -9.13 3.98
N LEU A 80 1.24 -9.18 2.68
CA LEU A 80 0.27 -8.79 1.64
C LEU A 80 -0.60 -9.95 1.14
N THR A 81 -0.21 -11.21 1.40
CA THR A 81 -0.84 -12.40 0.78
C THR A 81 -1.19 -13.48 1.80
N ALA A 82 -0.23 -14.29 2.23
CA ALA A 82 -0.47 -15.47 3.05
C ALA A 82 -0.94 -15.12 4.47
N ALA A 83 -0.42 -14.07 5.07
CA ALA A 83 -0.84 -13.67 6.41
C ALA A 83 -2.32 -13.24 6.46
N PRO A 84 -2.81 -12.33 5.60
CA PRO A 84 -4.23 -12.01 5.56
C PRO A 84 -5.11 -13.21 5.20
N ALA A 85 -4.70 -14.09 4.28
CA ALA A 85 -5.44 -15.29 3.95
C ALA A 85 -5.59 -16.22 5.17
N ARG A 86 -4.53 -16.44 5.92
CA ARG A 86 -4.51 -17.22 7.16
C ARG A 86 -5.43 -16.64 8.23
N ILE A 87 -5.40 -15.31 8.42
CA ILE A 87 -6.22 -14.61 9.42
C ILE A 87 -7.70 -14.70 9.07
N LEU A 88 -8.04 -14.56 7.79
CA LEU A 88 -9.41 -14.63 7.30
C LEU A 88 -9.93 -16.07 7.10
N GLY A 89 -9.07 -17.07 7.20
CA GLY A 89 -9.43 -18.48 6.98
C GLY A 89 -9.81 -18.78 5.53
N ILE A 90 -9.26 -18.05 4.55
CA ILE A 90 -9.49 -18.27 3.13
C ILE A 90 -8.27 -18.95 2.49
N PRO A 91 -8.46 -19.84 1.51
CA PRO A 91 -7.35 -20.44 0.79
C PRO A 91 -6.65 -19.40 -0.09
N LEU A 92 -5.34 -19.53 -0.25
CA LEU A 92 -4.63 -18.81 -1.29
C LEU A 92 -5.11 -19.27 -2.67
N PRO A 93 -5.23 -18.38 -3.65
CA PRO A 93 -5.56 -18.78 -5.01
C PRO A 93 -4.46 -19.67 -5.59
N ASP A 94 -4.84 -20.63 -6.41
CA ASP A 94 -3.92 -21.46 -7.19
C ASP A 94 -3.52 -20.74 -8.47
N SER A 95 -2.91 -19.57 -8.29
CA SER A 95 -2.43 -18.69 -9.35
C SER A 95 -1.14 -18.00 -8.96
N GLU A 96 -0.31 -17.76 -9.93
CA GLU A 96 0.96 -17.03 -9.77
C GLU A 96 0.80 -15.61 -10.28
N ILE A 97 1.46 -14.67 -9.62
CA ILE A 97 1.56 -13.29 -10.05
C ILE A 97 3.04 -13.01 -10.35
N LEU A 98 3.30 -12.55 -11.56
CA LEU A 98 4.64 -12.18 -11.98
C LEU A 98 4.95 -10.75 -11.55
N VAL A 99 6.08 -10.57 -10.89
CA VAL A 99 6.54 -9.25 -10.44
C VAL A 99 7.98 -8.99 -10.87
N GLU A 100 8.25 -7.77 -11.31
CA GLU A 100 9.61 -7.26 -11.36
C GLU A 100 9.97 -6.81 -9.94
N THR A 101 11.08 -7.29 -9.41
CA THR A 101 11.45 -7.04 -8.02
C THR A 101 12.44 -5.88 -7.87
N GLU A 102 13.09 -5.46 -8.95
CA GLU A 102 14.13 -4.44 -8.95
C GLU A 102 13.77 -3.29 -9.87
N GLY A 103 14.50 -2.21 -9.73
CA GLY A 103 14.35 -1.04 -10.59
C GLY A 103 13.33 -0.02 -10.08
N CYS A 104 13.77 1.23 -10.12
CA CYS A 104 12.94 2.37 -9.80
C CYS A 104 12.03 2.71 -10.98
N PHE A 105 10.75 2.96 -10.73
CA PHE A 105 9.84 3.46 -11.75
C PHE A 105 8.88 4.49 -11.17
N THR A 106 8.41 5.38 -12.04
CA THR A 106 7.42 6.40 -11.63
C THR A 106 6.03 5.81 -11.67
N ILE A 107 5.34 5.76 -10.53
CA ILE A 107 3.97 5.25 -10.42
C ILE A 107 3.03 6.10 -11.29
N PRO A 108 2.36 5.50 -12.28
CA PRO A 108 1.42 6.21 -13.14
C PRO A 108 0.13 6.58 -12.40
N PRO A 109 -0.72 7.43 -12.99
CA PRO A 109 -2.10 7.57 -12.54
C PRO A 109 -2.82 6.22 -12.51
N PRO A 110 -3.77 6.00 -11.58
CA PRO A 110 -4.55 4.78 -11.52
C PRO A 110 -5.27 4.49 -12.85
N VAL A 111 -5.26 3.23 -13.26
CA VAL A 111 -5.89 2.80 -14.53
C VAL A 111 -7.12 1.92 -14.29
N CYS A 112 -7.19 1.19 -13.18
CA CYS A 112 -8.33 0.35 -12.82
C CYS A 112 -9.37 1.13 -12.02
N SER A 113 -8.95 2.07 -11.19
CA SER A 113 -9.84 2.97 -10.48
C SER A 113 -10.21 4.18 -11.33
N MET A 114 -11.49 4.51 -11.39
CA MET A 114 -11.96 5.77 -12.01
C MET A 114 -11.77 7.00 -11.11
N ALA A 115 -11.25 6.82 -9.90
CA ALA A 115 -10.97 7.90 -8.96
C ALA A 115 -9.55 8.44 -9.13
N SER A 116 -9.33 9.69 -8.72
CA SER A 116 -8.06 10.40 -8.87
C SER A 116 -7.36 10.71 -7.54
N ASN A 117 -7.89 10.23 -6.41
CA ASN A 117 -7.36 10.53 -5.08
C ASN A 117 -6.17 9.61 -4.69
N CYS A 118 -5.25 9.39 -5.63
CA CYS A 118 -4.02 8.63 -5.43
C CYS A 118 -2.87 9.56 -5.04
N PRO A 119 -2.30 9.44 -3.83
CA PRO A 119 -1.14 10.24 -3.43
C PRO A 119 0.17 9.71 -4.03
N TRP A 120 0.16 8.51 -4.60
CA TRP A 120 1.33 7.83 -5.11
C TRP A 120 1.63 8.13 -6.57
N THR A 121 0.74 8.79 -7.29
CA THR A 121 0.99 9.22 -8.67
C THR A 121 2.23 10.12 -8.72
N GLY A 122 3.21 9.75 -9.53
CA GLY A 122 4.50 10.43 -9.61
C GLY A 122 5.52 10.01 -8.55
N PHE A 123 5.13 9.17 -7.58
CA PHE A 123 6.06 8.62 -6.59
C PHE A 123 7.05 7.65 -7.24
N GLN A 124 8.28 7.63 -6.75
CA GLN A 124 9.28 6.68 -7.20
C GLN A 124 9.12 5.35 -6.45
N GLY A 125 8.36 4.44 -7.05
CA GLY A 125 8.19 3.08 -6.56
C GLY A 125 9.40 2.20 -6.85
N TRP A 126 9.39 0.97 -6.34
CA TRP A 126 10.44 -0.03 -6.58
C TRP A 126 9.81 -1.36 -6.96
N GLY A 127 10.15 -1.85 -8.14
CA GLY A 127 9.48 -3.01 -8.72
C GLY A 127 8.02 -2.77 -9.09
N TYR A 128 7.41 -3.67 -9.85
CA TYR A 128 6.01 -3.58 -10.28
C TYR A 128 5.43 -4.94 -10.63
N VAL A 129 4.11 -5.03 -10.66
CA VAL A 129 3.38 -6.23 -11.09
C VAL A 129 3.34 -6.28 -12.62
N ILE A 130 3.70 -7.43 -13.20
CA ILE A 130 3.74 -7.63 -14.65
C ILE A 130 2.42 -8.27 -15.15
N GLY A 131 1.86 -9.20 -14.39
CA GLY A 131 0.62 -9.94 -14.75
C GLY A 131 0.39 -11.17 -13.89
#